data_60e455007635362bda260722f4ca1cb3
#
_entry.id   60e455007635362bda260722f4ca1cb3
#
_cell.length_a   1.000
_cell.length_b   1.000
_cell.length_c   1.000
_cell.angle_alpha   90.00
_cell.angle_beta   90.00
_cell.angle_gamma   90.00
#
_symmetry.space_group_name_H-M   'P 1'
#
loop_
_entity.id
_entity.type
_entity.pdbx_description
1 polymer ?
#
loop_
_entity_poly.entity_id
_entity_poly.type
_entity_poly.pdbx_seq_one_letter_code
_entity_poly.pdbx_strand_id
1 'polypeptide(L)'
;MTKTTIFLSFAFALANTSAYAAGDSQKGKSLAYTCTGCHGINQYKNAYPSYHVPKIGGQNEAYIISALNAYAKGERNHPTMGAQAKSFSSQEIADLAAYISTQKPAH
;
A
#
# COMPACT_ATOMS: atom_id res chain seq x y z
N MET A 1 -38.11 -53.02 -0.04
CA MET A 1 -37.69 -51.85 0.75
C MET A 1 -36.35 -51.37 0.24
N THR A 2 -36.37 -50.39 -0.64
CA THR A 2 -35.18 -49.75 -1.21
C THR A 2 -34.78 -48.55 -0.37
N LYS A 3 -33.59 -48.63 0.26
CA LYS A 3 -33.02 -47.50 1.01
C LYS A 3 -32.32 -46.59 0.05
N THR A 4 -32.90 -45.41 -0.24
CA THR A 4 -32.29 -44.37 -1.04
C THR A 4 -31.32 -43.61 -0.16
N THR A 5 -30.01 -43.81 -0.43
CA THR A 5 -28.95 -43.04 0.24
C THR A 5 -28.76 -41.75 -0.54
N ILE A 6 -29.17 -40.63 0.06
CA ILE A 6 -28.93 -39.28 -0.50
C ILE A 6 -27.49 -38.87 -0.12
N PHE A 7 -26.58 -38.83 -1.11
CA PHE A 7 -25.27 -38.22 -0.95
C PHE A 7 -25.41 -36.74 -1.08
N LEU A 8 -25.29 -36.05 0.05
CA LEU A 8 -25.22 -34.59 0.10
C LEU A 8 -23.80 -34.17 -0.28
N SER A 9 -23.58 -33.81 -1.55
CA SER A 9 -22.32 -33.25 -2.01
C SER A 9 -22.18 -31.85 -1.50
N PHE A 10 -21.35 -31.65 -0.47
CA PHE A 10 -20.96 -30.33 0.01
C PHE A 10 -19.89 -29.77 -0.93
N ALA A 11 -20.30 -28.90 -1.86
CA ALA A 11 -19.37 -28.16 -2.71
C ALA A 11 -18.69 -27.10 -1.84
N PHE A 12 -17.44 -27.33 -1.47
CA PHE A 12 -16.60 -26.37 -0.80
C PHE A 12 -16.16 -25.33 -1.84
N ALA A 13 -16.83 -24.17 -1.88
CA ALA A 13 -16.39 -23.05 -2.68
C ALA A 13 -15.09 -22.50 -2.06
N LEU A 14 -13.94 -22.81 -2.70
CA LEU A 14 -12.68 -22.17 -2.40
C LEU A 14 -12.77 -20.72 -2.82
N ALA A 15 -13.07 -19.83 -1.85
CA ALA A 15 -12.91 -18.41 -2.04
C ALA A 15 -11.42 -18.13 -2.24
N ASN A 16 -11.00 -17.80 -3.48
CA ASN A 16 -9.68 -17.28 -3.77
C ASN A 16 -9.57 -15.89 -3.14
N THR A 17 -9.26 -15.83 -1.86
CA THR A 17 -8.78 -14.60 -1.26
C THR A 17 -7.36 -14.41 -1.75
N SER A 18 -7.14 -13.46 -2.63
CA SER A 18 -5.80 -12.99 -2.97
C SER A 18 -5.22 -12.37 -1.70
N ALA A 19 -4.58 -13.21 -0.88
CA ALA A 19 -3.82 -12.73 0.27
C ALA A 19 -2.55 -12.10 -0.28
N TYR A 20 -2.44 -10.77 -0.19
CA TYR A 20 -1.17 -10.10 -0.40
C TYR A 20 -0.19 -10.58 0.66
N ALA A 21 1.03 -10.94 0.25
CA ALA A 21 2.10 -11.19 1.20
C ALA A 21 2.33 -9.92 2.03
N ALA A 22 2.68 -10.07 3.31
CA ALA A 22 3.08 -8.96 4.15
C ALA A 22 4.17 -8.13 3.45
N GLY A 23 4.14 -6.81 3.61
CA GLY A 23 5.09 -5.91 2.97
C GLY A 23 6.52 -6.14 3.45
N ASP A 24 7.47 -6.07 2.52
CA ASP A 24 8.91 -6.16 2.78
C ASP A 24 9.49 -4.75 2.92
N SER A 25 9.84 -4.38 4.15
CA SER A 25 10.39 -3.05 4.48
C SER A 25 11.71 -2.75 3.76
N GLN A 26 12.55 -3.73 3.46
CA GLN A 26 13.81 -3.51 2.74
C GLN A 26 13.56 -3.18 1.27
N LYS A 27 12.64 -3.86 0.63
CA LYS A 27 12.18 -3.51 -0.72
C LYS A 27 11.49 -2.15 -0.72
N GLY A 28 10.64 -1.89 0.27
CA GLY A 28 9.97 -0.61 0.46
C GLY A 28 10.95 0.55 0.58
N LYS A 29 12.07 0.37 1.26
CA LYS A 29 13.13 1.37 1.36
C LYS A 29 13.66 1.78 -0.01
N SER A 30 13.92 0.82 -0.89
CA SER A 30 14.41 1.10 -2.24
C SER A 30 13.35 1.80 -3.09
N LEU A 31 12.09 1.39 -2.95
CA LEU A 31 10.97 1.98 -3.69
C LEU A 31 10.64 3.40 -3.20
N ALA A 32 10.84 3.70 -1.92
CA ALA A 32 10.53 4.99 -1.31
C ALA A 32 11.44 6.14 -1.80
N TYR A 33 12.43 5.87 -2.59
CA TYR A 33 13.33 6.87 -3.15
C TYR A 33 12.57 8.02 -3.84
N THR A 34 11.54 7.70 -4.60
CA THR A 34 10.72 8.72 -5.27
C THR A 34 9.82 9.51 -4.32
N CYS A 35 9.58 9.01 -3.12
CA CYS A 35 8.75 9.66 -2.10
C CYS A 35 9.55 10.66 -1.27
N THR A 36 10.80 10.34 -0.95
CA THR A 36 11.63 11.08 0.01
C THR A 36 11.88 12.52 -0.38
N GLY A 37 12.05 12.79 -1.67
CA GLY A 37 12.34 14.15 -2.18
C GLY A 37 11.19 15.14 -1.96
N CYS A 38 9.95 14.68 -1.94
CA CYS A 38 8.77 15.51 -1.70
C CYS A 38 8.28 15.43 -0.26
N HIS A 39 8.17 14.23 0.30
CA HIS A 39 7.58 14.01 1.62
C HIS A 39 8.57 14.13 2.79
N GLY A 40 9.86 14.18 2.52
CA GLY A 40 10.85 14.33 3.58
C GLY A 40 10.79 13.20 4.62
N ILE A 41 11.18 12.00 4.25
CA ILE A 41 11.20 10.83 5.12
C ILE A 41 12.61 10.68 5.69
N ASN A 42 12.72 10.40 6.99
CA ASN A 42 13.96 10.00 7.64
C ASN A 42 15.14 10.93 7.37
N GLN A 43 15.09 12.14 7.90
CA GLN A 43 16.12 13.19 7.80
C GLN A 43 16.25 13.87 6.41
N TYR A 44 15.62 13.38 5.39
CA TYR A 44 15.54 14.10 4.13
C TYR A 44 14.54 15.25 4.25
N LYS A 45 14.98 16.44 3.92
CA LYS A 45 14.10 17.61 3.85
C LYS A 45 13.35 17.62 2.52
N ASN A 46 12.13 18.15 2.55
CA ASN A 46 11.37 18.42 1.34
C ASN A 46 12.20 19.34 0.42
N ALA A 47 12.39 18.93 -0.82
CA ALA A 47 13.11 19.71 -1.84
C ALA A 47 12.36 20.99 -2.23
N TYR A 48 11.06 21.07 -1.93
CA TYR A 48 10.20 22.20 -2.24
C TYR A 48 9.59 22.78 -0.96
N PRO A 49 10.33 23.59 -0.19
CA PRO A 49 9.87 24.07 1.12
C PRO A 49 8.63 24.97 1.05
N SER A 50 8.31 25.51 -0.13
CA SER A 50 7.09 26.29 -0.37
C SER A 50 5.84 25.46 -0.64
N TYR A 51 5.97 24.16 -0.88
CA TYR A 51 4.85 23.25 -1.06
C TYR A 51 4.47 22.56 0.26
N HIS A 52 3.19 22.60 0.58
CA HIS A 52 2.65 21.86 1.71
C HIS A 52 2.47 20.37 1.36
N VAL A 53 3.55 19.62 1.40
CA VAL A 53 3.53 18.17 1.20
C VAL A 53 3.44 17.50 2.57
N PRO A 54 2.45 16.62 2.81
CA PRO A 54 2.28 16.01 4.12
C PRO A 54 3.46 15.11 4.49
N LYS A 55 3.83 15.15 5.76
CA LYS A 55 4.81 14.22 6.34
C LYS A 55 4.17 12.84 6.45
N ILE A 56 4.76 11.84 5.84
CA ILE A 56 4.20 10.48 5.79
C ILE A 56 4.97 9.46 6.64
N GLY A 57 6.17 9.77 7.08
CA GLY A 57 6.95 8.90 7.96
C GLY A 57 6.19 8.60 9.25
N GLY A 58 6.09 7.32 9.62
CA GLY A 58 5.38 6.89 10.81
C GLY A 58 3.86 6.80 10.67
N GLN A 59 3.31 7.03 9.49
CA GLN A 59 1.89 6.88 9.22
C GLN A 59 1.48 5.40 9.32
N ASN A 60 0.23 5.16 9.67
CA ASN A 60 -0.32 3.80 9.77
C ASN A 60 -0.17 3.04 8.44
N GLU A 61 0.36 1.83 8.51
CA GLU A 61 0.64 1.00 7.33
C GLU A 61 -0.61 0.74 6.49
N ALA A 62 -1.71 0.34 7.12
CA ALA A 62 -2.97 0.08 6.42
C ALA A 62 -3.54 1.34 5.77
N TYR A 63 -3.37 2.50 6.40
CA TYR A 63 -3.78 3.78 5.83
C TYR A 63 -2.94 4.14 4.59
N ILE A 64 -1.64 3.92 4.62
CA ILE A 64 -0.75 4.16 3.46
C ILE A 64 -1.19 3.31 2.27
N ILE A 65 -1.44 2.03 2.50
CA ILE A 65 -1.92 1.11 1.45
C ILE A 65 -3.24 1.61 0.87
N SER A 66 -4.19 1.95 1.71
CA SER A 66 -5.50 2.45 1.29
C SER A 66 -5.39 3.75 0.49
N ALA A 67 -4.58 4.70 0.96
CA ALA A 67 -4.38 5.99 0.30
C ALA A 67 -3.73 5.85 -1.07
N LEU A 68 -2.66 5.06 -1.19
CA LEU A 68 -1.97 4.84 -2.47
C LEU A 68 -2.88 4.13 -3.47
N ASN A 69 -3.65 3.12 -3.03
CA ASN A 69 -4.64 2.47 -3.90
C ASN A 69 -5.73 3.45 -4.36
N ALA A 70 -6.21 4.33 -3.48
CA ALA A 70 -7.21 5.33 -3.83
C ALA A 70 -6.68 6.33 -4.87
N TYR A 71 -5.43 6.75 -4.76
CA TYR A 71 -4.78 7.58 -5.78
C TYR A 71 -4.61 6.84 -7.12
N ALA A 72 -4.18 5.58 -7.08
CA ALA A 72 -4.00 4.76 -8.28
C ALA A 72 -5.30 4.54 -9.04
N LYS A 73 -6.43 4.40 -8.32
CA LYS A 73 -7.77 4.21 -8.89
C LYS A 73 -8.46 5.52 -9.29
N GLY A 74 -7.90 6.67 -8.91
CA GLY A 74 -8.53 7.97 -9.14
C GLY A 74 -9.64 8.33 -8.15
N GLU A 75 -9.82 7.56 -7.08
CA GLU A 75 -10.78 7.84 -6.00
C GLU A 75 -10.35 9.03 -5.15
N ARG A 76 -9.05 9.26 -5.03
CA ARG A 76 -8.46 10.50 -4.51
C ARG A 76 -7.86 11.28 -5.67
N ASN A 77 -8.31 12.52 -5.83
CA ASN A 77 -7.86 13.36 -6.94
C ASN A 77 -6.61 14.15 -6.57
N HIS A 78 -5.47 13.70 -7.06
CA HIS A 78 -4.20 14.41 -7.02
C HIS A 78 -3.32 13.91 -8.16
N PRO A 79 -3.14 14.68 -9.25
CA PRO A 79 -2.46 14.19 -10.46
C PRO A 79 -1.07 13.64 -10.19
N THR A 80 -0.27 14.31 -9.38
CA THR A 80 1.09 13.88 -9.05
C THR A 80 1.08 12.57 -8.26
N MET A 81 0.28 12.49 -7.19
CA MET A 81 0.18 11.27 -6.40
C MET A 81 -0.47 10.13 -7.17
N GLY A 82 -1.43 10.42 -8.04
CA GLY A 82 -2.01 9.42 -8.94
C GLY A 82 -0.98 8.81 -9.87
N ALA A 83 -0.11 9.62 -10.47
CA ALA A 83 0.98 9.16 -11.31
C ALA A 83 1.99 8.31 -10.53
N GLN A 84 2.38 8.75 -9.33
CA GLN A 84 3.26 7.99 -8.44
C GLN A 84 2.65 6.64 -8.07
N ALA A 85 1.41 6.63 -7.59
CA ALA A 85 0.75 5.41 -7.12
C ALA A 85 0.53 4.38 -8.24
N LYS A 86 0.22 4.83 -9.45
CA LYS A 86 0.06 3.95 -10.63
C LYS A 86 1.35 3.27 -11.06
N SER A 87 2.50 3.80 -10.68
CA SER A 87 3.80 3.20 -11.04
C SER A 87 4.15 1.96 -10.20
N PHE A 88 3.40 1.70 -9.13
CA PHE A 88 3.65 0.60 -8.21
C PHE A 88 2.62 -0.52 -8.36
N SER A 89 3.07 -1.77 -8.25
CA SER A 89 2.20 -2.92 -8.08
C SER A 89 1.57 -2.93 -6.67
N SER A 90 0.54 -3.73 -6.47
CA SER A 90 -0.08 -3.89 -5.14
C SER A 90 0.91 -4.40 -4.09
N GLN A 91 1.84 -5.29 -4.46
CA GLN A 91 2.89 -5.76 -3.56
C GLN A 91 3.89 -4.65 -3.23
N GLU A 92 4.28 -3.86 -4.21
CA GLU A 92 5.18 -2.72 -3.99
C GLU A 92 4.54 -1.66 -3.11
N ILE A 93 3.24 -1.43 -3.21
CA ILE A 93 2.50 -0.56 -2.29
C ILE A 93 2.55 -1.11 -0.86
N ALA A 94 2.39 -2.42 -0.67
CA ALA A 94 2.54 -3.05 0.64
C ALA A 94 3.97 -2.91 1.19
N ASP A 95 4.98 -3.10 0.35
CA ASP A 95 6.39 -2.94 0.72
C ASP A 95 6.71 -1.50 1.11
N LEU A 96 6.23 -0.52 0.34
CA LEU A 96 6.34 0.91 0.67
C LEU A 96 5.71 1.24 2.02
N ALA A 97 4.50 0.75 2.26
CA ALA A 97 3.77 0.99 3.50
C ALA A 97 4.50 0.39 4.71
N ALA A 98 5.05 -0.82 4.58
CA ALA A 98 5.86 -1.46 5.61
C ALA A 98 7.10 -0.64 5.97
N TYR A 99 7.74 -0.02 5.00
CA TYR A 99 8.90 0.85 5.24
C TYR A 99 8.49 2.19 5.84
N ILE A 100 7.57 2.92 5.20
CA ILE A 100 7.20 4.29 5.58
C ILE A 100 6.61 4.33 6.99
N SER A 101 5.80 3.35 7.37
CA SER A 101 5.16 3.30 8.69
C SER A 101 6.16 3.24 9.85
N THR A 102 7.36 2.72 9.61
CA THR A 102 8.42 2.60 10.60
C THR A 102 9.38 3.79 10.65
N GLN A 103 9.27 4.72 9.71
CA GLN A 103 10.16 5.86 9.61
C GLN A 103 9.71 7.01 10.51
N LYS A 104 10.67 7.83 10.93
CA LYS A 104 10.35 9.08 11.61
C LYS A 104 9.99 10.14 10.58
N PRO A 105 9.01 11.01 10.87
CA PRO A 105 8.75 12.17 10.01
C PRO A 105 9.98 13.09 9.95
N ALA A 106 10.19 13.75 8.83
CA ALA A 106 11.19 14.81 8.75
C ALA A 106 10.78 16.00 9.62
N HIS A 107 11.76 16.61 10.26
CA HIS A 107 11.56 17.82 11.05
C HIS A 107 11.50 19.07 10.18
#